data_81e1e336824d0a34d26d694f8e26ea6a
#
_entry.id   81e1e336824d0a34d26d694f8e26ea6a
#
_cell.length_a   1.000
_cell.length_b   1.000
_cell.length_c   1.000
_cell.angle_alpha   90.00
_cell.angle_beta   90.00
_cell.angle_gamma   90.00
#
_symmetry.space_group_name_H-M   'P 1'
#
loop_
_entity.id
_entity.type
_entity.pdbx_description
1 polymer ?
#
loop_
_entity_poly.entity_id
_entity_poly.type
_entity_poly.pdbx_seq_one_letter_code
_entity_poly.pdbx_strand_id
1 'polypeptide(L)'
;NGVPWLIPGNIFLDTYFQNIYDYFGVSFASFTIYLLCALLVFNINNKAIYPIALLIIVSVIPESKVVDDEVNYAVSIIQPSSDPFLKYDENYSNKIEDNLINLIDKTSLESKLIVLPEAELPYALQDTRFKNFLNSVPQSKQIVMGAWSYDDFKLYNTVYSSKYGDIYKKRHLVPFGEYIPFFSFLRGLVDFFDLPMSNVEKGPKSQLNIDSVRNDDGNPSKLGGIATPICFDIAFGNTVRKMNKSSLFMINVSNDTWFGRSIGPHHHLSIARIRAIENNRWIIRAANDGYSAIIANNGTIVDY
;
A
#
# COMPACT_ATOMS: atom_id res chain seq x y z
N ASN A 1 -11.13 7.37 14.29
CA ASN A 1 -10.67 8.39 13.37
C ASN A 1 -9.37 8.96 13.92
N GLY A 2 -8.24 8.66 13.48
CA GLY A 2 -6.91 9.12 13.86
C GLY A 2 -5.96 8.70 12.75
N VAL A 3 -4.67 8.93 12.97
CA VAL A 3 -3.60 8.45 12.07
C VAL A 3 -3.15 7.10 12.61
N PRO A 4 -3.54 5.96 12.01
CA PRO A 4 -3.24 4.62 12.54
C PRO A 4 -1.83 4.18 12.16
N TRP A 5 -0.84 5.04 12.39
CA TRP A 5 0.55 4.81 12.05
C TRP A 5 1.30 4.11 13.18
N LEU A 6 1.25 4.69 14.38
CA LEU A 6 1.90 4.14 15.57
C LEU A 6 0.88 3.44 16.47
N ILE A 7 0.51 2.21 16.10
CA ILE A 7 -0.44 1.40 16.87
C ILE A 7 0.36 0.43 17.74
N PRO A 8 0.15 0.40 19.09
CA PRO A 8 0.90 -0.49 19.98
C PRO A 8 0.89 -1.95 19.56
N GLY A 9 -0.23 -2.43 19.01
CA GLY A 9 -0.37 -3.80 18.53
C GLY A 9 0.63 -4.21 17.45
N ASN A 10 1.27 -3.28 16.75
CA ASN A 10 2.29 -3.57 15.75
C ASN A 10 3.51 -4.29 16.33
N ILE A 11 3.77 -4.18 17.64
CA ILE A 11 4.91 -4.83 18.32
C ILE A 11 4.83 -6.36 18.34
N PHE A 12 3.66 -6.95 18.07
CA PHE A 12 3.51 -8.41 18.04
C PHE A 12 4.01 -9.05 16.73
N LEU A 13 4.29 -8.25 15.70
CA LEU A 13 4.89 -8.76 14.47
C LEU A 13 6.26 -9.39 14.77
N ASP A 14 6.56 -10.53 14.14
CA ASP A 14 7.76 -11.33 14.35
C ASP A 14 7.91 -11.86 15.80
N THR A 15 6.81 -11.97 16.54
CA THR A 15 6.75 -12.62 17.85
C THR A 15 5.81 -13.83 17.84
N TYR A 16 5.85 -14.63 18.87
CA TYR A 16 4.89 -15.74 19.09
C TYR A 16 3.42 -15.29 19.19
N PHE A 17 3.17 -13.98 19.28
CA PHE A 17 1.83 -13.41 19.41
C PHE A 17 1.26 -12.89 18.09
N GLN A 18 2.01 -12.91 17.00
CA GLN A 18 1.58 -12.34 15.73
C GLN A 18 0.31 -13.00 15.15
N ASN A 19 0.07 -14.27 15.48
CA ASN A 19 -1.10 -15.00 14.98
C ASN A 19 -2.44 -14.38 15.42
N ILE A 20 -2.42 -13.50 16.42
CA ILE A 20 -3.59 -12.70 16.84
C ILE A 20 -4.12 -11.82 15.70
N TYR A 21 -3.25 -11.41 14.76
CA TYR A 21 -3.65 -10.53 13.66
C TYR A 21 -4.64 -11.20 12.70
N ASP A 22 -4.45 -12.48 12.41
CA ASP A 22 -5.33 -13.23 11.49
C ASP A 22 -6.77 -13.29 12.02
N TYR A 23 -6.93 -13.57 13.30
CA TYR A 23 -8.25 -13.77 13.90
C TYR A 23 -8.92 -12.48 14.36
N PHE A 24 -8.16 -11.53 14.91
CA PHE A 24 -8.71 -10.38 15.63
C PHE A 24 -8.17 -9.02 15.13
N GLY A 25 -7.11 -9.02 14.33
CA GLY A 25 -6.48 -7.83 13.78
C GLY A 25 -5.64 -7.04 14.80
N VAL A 26 -4.90 -6.06 14.28
CA VAL A 26 -3.97 -5.23 15.06
C VAL A 26 -4.63 -4.40 16.16
N SER A 27 -5.90 -4.05 15.99
CA SER A 27 -6.64 -3.29 17.01
C SER A 27 -6.86 -4.12 18.26
N PHE A 28 -7.14 -5.41 18.11
CA PHE A 28 -7.26 -6.31 19.25
C PHE A 28 -5.90 -6.63 19.87
N ALA A 29 -4.83 -6.74 19.07
CA ALA A 29 -3.47 -6.81 19.59
C ALA A 29 -3.14 -5.61 20.46
N SER A 30 -3.52 -4.39 20.06
CA SER A 30 -3.37 -3.18 20.87
C SER A 30 -4.17 -3.26 22.19
N PHE A 31 -5.42 -3.72 22.11
CA PHE A 31 -6.26 -3.94 23.29
C PHE A 31 -5.60 -4.93 24.27
N THR A 32 -5.03 -6.02 23.75
CA THR A 32 -4.31 -7.01 24.57
C THR A 32 -3.14 -6.39 25.31
N ILE A 33 -2.35 -5.52 24.66
CA ILE A 33 -1.25 -4.80 25.30
C ILE A 33 -1.75 -3.90 26.42
N TYR A 34 -2.80 -3.08 26.16
CA TYR A 34 -3.37 -2.22 27.18
C TYR A 34 -3.94 -3.02 28.36
N LEU A 35 -4.59 -4.17 28.08
CA LEU A 35 -5.09 -5.06 29.12
C LEU A 35 -3.96 -5.65 29.95
N LEU A 36 -2.86 -6.08 29.32
CA LEU A 36 -1.67 -6.55 30.03
C LEU A 36 -1.10 -5.47 30.94
N CYS A 37 -0.92 -4.26 30.45
CA CYS A 37 -0.44 -3.14 31.25
C CYS A 37 -1.39 -2.84 32.44
N ALA A 38 -2.70 -2.85 32.19
CA ALA A 38 -3.68 -2.63 33.26
C ALA A 38 -3.63 -3.74 34.32
N LEU A 39 -3.55 -5.01 33.92
CA LEU A 39 -3.43 -6.14 34.84
C LEU A 39 -2.15 -6.08 35.66
N LEU A 40 -1.04 -5.62 35.10
CA LEU A 40 0.21 -5.44 35.82
C LEU A 40 0.13 -4.31 36.84
N VAL A 41 -0.48 -3.16 36.50
CA VAL A 41 -0.61 -2.01 37.38
C VAL A 41 -1.59 -2.24 38.53
N PHE A 42 -2.77 -2.83 38.22
CA PHE A 42 -3.81 -3.04 39.26
C PHE A 42 -3.63 -4.31 40.06
N ASN A 43 -2.63 -5.12 39.74
CA ASN A 43 -2.45 -6.44 40.36
C ASN A 43 -1.37 -6.45 41.45
N ILE A 44 -1.43 -5.49 42.34
CA ILE A 44 -0.43 -5.26 43.41
C ILE A 44 -0.38 -6.41 44.44
N ASN A 45 -1.40 -7.27 44.51
CA ASN A 45 -1.50 -8.34 45.52
C ASN A 45 -1.47 -9.76 44.91
N ASN A 46 -0.29 -10.23 44.52
CA ASN A 46 0.00 -11.67 44.18
C ASN A 46 -0.80 -12.30 43.00
N LYS A 47 -1.44 -11.53 42.13
CA LYS A 47 -2.20 -12.07 41.00
C LYS A 47 -1.50 -11.91 39.65
N ALA A 48 -0.17 -12.00 39.60
CA ALA A 48 0.61 -12.02 38.33
C ALA A 48 0.18 -13.16 37.39
N ILE A 49 -0.65 -14.08 37.89
CA ILE A 49 -1.18 -15.21 37.12
C ILE A 49 -2.06 -14.76 35.94
N TYR A 50 -2.84 -13.66 36.06
CA TYR A 50 -3.74 -13.23 35.00
C TYR A 50 -3.03 -12.70 33.74
N PRO A 51 -2.02 -11.80 33.84
CA PRO A 51 -1.26 -11.37 32.67
C PRO A 51 -0.47 -12.54 32.04
N ILE A 52 0.07 -13.43 32.86
CA ILE A 52 0.76 -14.64 32.36
C ILE A 52 -0.23 -15.57 31.61
N ALA A 53 -1.39 -15.83 32.20
CA ALA A 53 -2.42 -16.64 31.56
C ALA A 53 -2.88 -16.05 30.21
N LEU A 54 -3.06 -14.72 30.15
CA LEU A 54 -3.41 -14.04 28.91
C LEU A 54 -2.32 -14.19 27.83
N LEU A 55 -1.05 -14.02 28.20
CA LEU A 55 0.07 -14.24 27.27
C LEU A 55 0.12 -15.68 26.76
N ILE A 56 -0.09 -16.67 27.66
CA ILE A 56 -0.15 -18.09 27.25
C ILE A 56 -1.30 -18.32 26.27
N ILE A 57 -2.50 -17.80 26.57
CA ILE A 57 -3.67 -17.93 25.66
C ILE A 57 -3.36 -17.35 24.28
N VAL A 58 -2.76 -16.18 24.22
CA VAL A 58 -2.42 -15.54 22.95
C VAL A 58 -1.31 -16.28 22.20
N SER A 59 -0.32 -16.86 22.93
CA SER A 59 0.79 -17.60 22.31
C SER A 59 0.41 -18.94 21.68
N VAL A 60 -0.71 -19.53 22.10
CA VAL A 60 -1.20 -20.82 21.54
C VAL A 60 -2.15 -20.64 20.37
N ILE A 61 -2.44 -19.41 19.93
CA ILE A 61 -3.21 -19.15 18.71
C ILE A 61 -2.45 -19.77 17.53
N PRO A 62 -3.07 -20.68 16.76
CA PRO A 62 -2.38 -21.36 15.66
C PRO A 62 -2.01 -20.37 14.56
N GLU A 63 -0.89 -20.64 13.89
CA GLU A 63 -0.48 -19.88 12.71
C GLU A 63 -1.48 -20.09 11.57
N SER A 64 -1.73 -19.00 10.85
CA SER A 64 -2.48 -19.03 9.59
C SER A 64 -1.73 -19.91 8.58
N LYS A 65 -2.39 -20.90 8.02
CA LYS A 65 -1.77 -21.69 6.97
C LYS A 65 -1.59 -20.82 5.75
N VAL A 66 -0.38 -20.80 5.20
CA VAL A 66 -0.13 -20.26 3.86
C VAL A 66 -1.00 -21.08 2.90
N VAL A 67 -1.98 -20.44 2.29
CA VAL A 67 -2.71 -21.06 1.19
C VAL A 67 -1.75 -21.00 0.00
N ASP A 68 -1.17 -22.14 -0.29
CA ASP A 68 -0.35 -22.34 -1.50
C ASP A 68 -1.34 -22.45 -2.66
N ASP A 69 -1.84 -21.32 -3.12
CA ASP A 69 -2.55 -21.28 -4.39
C ASP A 69 -1.50 -21.55 -5.47
N GLU A 70 -1.62 -22.64 -6.20
CA GLU A 70 -0.70 -23.11 -7.25
C GLU A 70 -0.56 -22.13 -8.45
N VAL A 71 -0.96 -20.88 -8.27
CA VAL A 71 -0.84 -19.84 -9.30
C VAL A 71 0.56 -19.25 -9.24
N ASN A 72 1.48 -19.85 -9.98
CA ASN A 72 2.79 -19.27 -10.27
C ASN A 72 2.62 -18.04 -11.17
N TYR A 73 2.57 -16.87 -10.55
CA TYR A 73 2.49 -15.60 -11.24
C TYR A 73 3.87 -14.92 -11.21
N ALA A 74 4.57 -14.95 -12.33
CA ALA A 74 5.86 -14.25 -12.43
C ALA A 74 5.63 -12.73 -12.49
N VAL A 75 6.15 -12.01 -11.50
CA VAL A 75 6.01 -10.55 -11.34
C VAL A 75 7.37 -9.90 -11.34
N SER A 76 7.50 -8.75 -11.99
CA SER A 76 8.63 -7.85 -11.82
C SER A 76 8.22 -6.61 -11.06
N ILE A 77 8.93 -6.29 -9.99
CA ILE A 77 8.76 -5.04 -9.24
C ILE A 77 9.88 -4.09 -9.66
N ILE A 78 9.52 -2.87 -10.03
CA ILE A 78 10.49 -1.84 -10.42
C ILE A 78 10.60 -0.82 -9.30
N GLN A 79 11.82 -0.57 -8.87
CA GLN A 79 12.17 0.46 -7.89
C GLN A 79 13.13 1.48 -8.54
N PRO A 80 12.62 2.59 -9.07
CA PRO A 80 13.45 3.55 -9.80
C PRO A 80 14.29 4.45 -8.91
N SER A 81 13.92 4.61 -7.64
CA SER A 81 14.59 5.50 -6.66
C SER A 81 14.72 6.94 -7.18
N SER A 82 13.67 7.44 -7.81
CA SER A 82 13.63 8.81 -8.35
C SER A 82 13.45 9.84 -7.22
N ASP A 83 14.02 11.03 -7.40
CA ASP A 83 13.84 12.14 -6.47
C ASP A 83 12.48 12.80 -6.70
N PRO A 84 11.56 12.78 -5.70
CA PRO A 84 10.22 13.33 -5.84
C PRO A 84 10.21 14.87 -5.99
N PHE A 85 11.25 15.57 -5.55
CA PHE A 85 11.35 17.03 -5.67
C PHE A 85 11.80 17.44 -7.07
N LEU A 86 12.69 16.66 -7.70
CA LEU A 86 13.16 16.93 -9.05
C LEU A 86 12.22 16.44 -10.15
N LYS A 87 11.26 15.59 -9.82
CA LYS A 87 10.34 14.96 -10.76
C LYS A 87 9.63 15.96 -11.71
N TYR A 88 9.34 17.15 -11.24
CA TYR A 88 8.61 18.17 -11.99
C TYR A 88 9.50 19.19 -12.68
N ASP A 89 10.83 19.06 -12.57
CA ASP A 89 11.79 19.82 -13.37
C ASP A 89 11.77 19.30 -14.82
N GLU A 90 11.60 20.17 -15.80
CA GLU A 90 11.50 19.80 -17.23
C GLU A 90 12.73 19.01 -17.72
N ASN A 91 13.93 19.35 -17.22
CA ASN A 91 15.18 18.67 -17.60
C ASN A 91 15.29 17.27 -16.97
N TYR A 92 14.60 17.04 -15.85
CA TYR A 92 14.66 15.78 -15.12
C TYR A 92 13.51 14.83 -15.48
N SER A 93 12.35 15.37 -15.85
CA SER A 93 11.15 14.59 -16.16
C SER A 93 11.35 13.57 -17.29
N ASN A 94 12.06 13.94 -18.35
CA ASN A 94 12.38 13.05 -19.47
C ASN A 94 13.32 11.91 -19.03
N LYS A 95 14.29 12.22 -18.15
CA LYS A 95 15.21 11.21 -17.60
C LYS A 95 14.48 10.17 -16.74
N ILE A 96 13.44 10.57 -16.01
CA ILE A 96 12.61 9.62 -15.24
C ILE A 96 11.91 8.64 -16.19
N GLU A 97 11.27 9.15 -17.24
CA GLU A 97 10.56 8.34 -18.23
C GLU A 97 11.52 7.35 -18.92
N ASP A 98 12.66 7.84 -19.41
CA ASP A 98 13.70 7.02 -20.05
C ASP A 98 14.23 5.94 -19.11
N ASN A 99 14.46 6.29 -17.82
CA ASN A 99 14.90 5.34 -16.82
C ASN A 99 13.85 4.25 -16.56
N LEU A 100 12.57 4.63 -16.47
CA LEU A 100 11.48 3.66 -16.29
C LEU A 100 11.38 2.70 -17.47
N ILE A 101 11.43 3.20 -18.72
CA ILE A 101 11.42 2.38 -19.93
C ILE A 101 12.61 1.40 -19.92
N ASN A 102 13.81 1.89 -19.61
CA ASN A 102 15.01 1.06 -19.53
C ASN A 102 14.91 -0.03 -18.42
N LEU A 103 14.28 0.28 -17.28
CA LEU A 103 14.05 -0.70 -16.22
C LEU A 103 12.98 -1.74 -16.64
N ILE A 104 11.93 -1.31 -17.34
CA ILE A 104 10.90 -2.19 -17.91
C ILE A 104 11.50 -3.16 -18.90
N ASP A 105 12.37 -2.69 -19.78
CA ASP A 105 13.04 -3.54 -20.80
C ASP A 105 13.97 -4.60 -20.17
N LYS A 106 14.47 -4.33 -18.99
CA LYS A 106 15.32 -5.28 -18.23
C LYS A 106 14.52 -6.32 -17.44
N THR A 107 13.20 -6.20 -17.37
CA THR A 107 12.39 -7.18 -16.63
C THR A 107 12.42 -8.56 -17.30
N SER A 108 12.31 -9.62 -16.49
CA SER A 108 12.30 -10.99 -17.00
C SER A 108 11.26 -11.21 -18.10
N LEU A 109 11.61 -11.98 -19.12
CA LEU A 109 10.68 -12.35 -20.19
C LEU A 109 9.51 -13.20 -19.67
N GLU A 110 9.69 -13.89 -18.56
CA GLU A 110 8.65 -14.70 -17.92
C GLU A 110 7.64 -13.87 -17.15
N SER A 111 8.01 -12.64 -16.75
CA SER A 111 7.13 -11.75 -16.02
C SER A 111 5.98 -11.27 -16.88
N LYS A 112 4.76 -11.62 -16.47
CA LYS A 112 3.52 -11.16 -17.11
C LYS A 112 2.97 -9.89 -16.49
N LEU A 113 3.36 -9.59 -15.25
CA LEU A 113 2.95 -8.40 -14.50
C LEU A 113 4.18 -7.59 -14.11
N ILE A 114 4.14 -6.30 -14.39
CA ILE A 114 5.11 -5.31 -13.95
C ILE A 114 4.40 -4.36 -12.97
N VAL A 115 4.99 -4.16 -11.80
CA VAL A 115 4.47 -3.24 -10.79
C VAL A 115 5.45 -2.09 -10.61
N LEU A 116 4.95 -0.88 -10.82
CA LEU A 116 5.67 0.39 -10.61
C LEU A 116 5.15 1.10 -9.35
N PRO A 117 5.98 1.90 -8.68
CA PRO A 117 5.60 2.57 -7.44
C PRO A 117 4.58 3.70 -7.63
N GLU A 118 4.32 4.43 -6.53
CA GLU A 118 3.34 5.50 -6.44
C GLU A 118 3.76 6.72 -7.27
N ALA A 119 2.88 7.11 -8.21
CA ALA A 119 2.96 8.35 -8.97
C ALA A 119 4.35 8.64 -9.58
N GLU A 120 4.96 7.64 -10.23
CA GLU A 120 6.33 7.76 -10.75
C GLU A 120 6.46 8.74 -11.91
N LEU A 121 5.48 8.77 -12.82
CA LEU A 121 5.52 9.68 -13.95
C LEU A 121 5.14 11.11 -13.54
N PRO A 122 5.81 12.13 -14.09
CA PRO A 122 5.57 13.56 -13.75
C PRO A 122 4.32 14.15 -14.37
N TYR A 123 3.53 13.36 -15.06
CA TYR A 123 2.29 13.76 -15.76
C TYR A 123 1.14 12.82 -15.43
N ALA A 124 -0.07 13.26 -15.74
CA ALA A 124 -1.29 12.50 -15.45
C ALA A 124 -1.66 11.52 -16.57
N LEU A 125 -2.57 10.58 -16.25
CA LEU A 125 -3.11 9.59 -17.21
C LEU A 125 -3.74 10.22 -18.46
N GLN A 126 -4.22 11.46 -18.36
CA GLN A 126 -4.87 12.20 -19.45
C GLN A 126 -3.88 12.86 -20.41
N ASP A 127 -2.61 12.90 -20.05
CA ASP A 127 -1.56 13.47 -20.92
C ASP A 127 -1.29 12.53 -22.11
N THR A 128 -0.98 13.11 -23.27
CA THR A 128 -0.58 12.36 -24.47
C THR A 128 0.72 11.59 -24.24
N ARG A 129 1.63 12.08 -23.40
CA ARG A 129 2.86 11.40 -23.01
C ARG A 129 2.57 10.06 -22.33
N PHE A 130 1.50 9.97 -21.54
CA PHE A 130 1.13 8.69 -20.91
C PHE A 130 0.80 7.62 -21.93
N LYS A 131 0.09 7.95 -23.01
CA LYS A 131 -0.19 7.01 -24.11
C LYS A 131 1.10 6.57 -24.80
N ASN A 132 2.02 7.50 -25.03
CA ASN A 132 3.31 7.22 -25.64
C ASN A 132 4.13 6.27 -24.73
N PHE A 133 4.17 6.54 -23.43
CA PHE A 133 4.81 5.67 -22.45
C PHE A 133 4.20 4.25 -22.48
N LEU A 134 2.88 4.11 -22.48
CA LEU A 134 2.25 2.79 -22.56
C LEU A 134 2.57 2.06 -23.88
N ASN A 135 2.70 2.79 -25.00
CA ASN A 135 3.07 2.21 -26.28
C ASN A 135 4.53 1.71 -26.32
N SER A 136 5.41 2.26 -25.50
CA SER A 136 6.80 1.79 -25.36
C SER A 136 6.92 0.52 -24.52
N VAL A 137 5.87 0.16 -23.76
CA VAL A 137 5.85 -1.06 -22.94
C VAL A 137 5.51 -2.27 -23.81
N PRO A 138 6.19 -3.43 -23.62
CA PRO A 138 5.85 -4.64 -24.34
C PRO A 138 4.39 -5.06 -24.14
N GLN A 139 3.63 -5.23 -25.21
CA GLN A 139 2.19 -5.56 -25.19
C GLN A 139 1.88 -6.90 -24.53
N SER A 140 2.88 -7.77 -24.39
CA SER A 140 2.75 -9.06 -23.71
C SER A 140 2.73 -8.95 -22.18
N LYS A 141 3.00 -7.77 -21.64
CA LYS A 141 3.11 -7.51 -20.20
C LYS A 141 2.01 -6.57 -19.73
N GLN A 142 1.38 -6.92 -18.64
CA GLN A 142 0.48 -6.03 -17.92
C GLN A 142 1.29 -5.09 -17.03
N ILE A 143 0.93 -3.81 -16.99
CA ILE A 143 1.46 -2.84 -16.00
C ILE A 143 0.38 -2.49 -14.99
N VAL A 144 0.77 -2.48 -13.71
CA VAL A 144 0.03 -1.84 -12.63
C VAL A 144 0.95 -0.79 -12.00
N MET A 145 0.51 0.45 -11.95
CA MET A 145 1.35 1.57 -11.52
C MET A 145 0.58 2.66 -10.80
N GLY A 146 1.26 3.32 -9.87
CA GLY A 146 0.79 4.58 -9.31
C GLY A 146 0.89 5.72 -10.35
N ALA A 147 -0.14 6.53 -10.46
CA ALA A 147 -0.22 7.62 -11.43
C ALA A 147 -1.09 8.77 -10.93
N TRP A 148 -0.87 9.95 -11.47
CA TRP A 148 -1.78 11.07 -11.31
C TRP A 148 -2.95 10.96 -12.27
N SER A 149 -4.14 11.35 -11.84
CA SER A 149 -5.33 11.39 -12.69
C SER A 149 -6.16 12.63 -12.39
N TYR A 150 -6.69 13.26 -13.44
CA TYR A 150 -7.68 14.32 -13.33
C TYR A 150 -9.08 13.78 -13.58
N ASP A 151 -10.03 14.21 -12.76
CA ASP A 151 -11.46 13.98 -12.94
C ASP A 151 -12.21 15.24 -12.47
N ASP A 152 -13.03 15.84 -13.32
CA ASP A 152 -13.72 17.13 -13.07
C ASP A 152 -12.78 18.21 -12.50
N PHE A 153 -11.62 18.39 -13.13
CA PHE A 153 -10.56 19.34 -12.73
C PHE A 153 -9.93 19.08 -11.35
N LYS A 154 -10.23 17.95 -10.73
CA LYS A 154 -9.67 17.51 -9.46
C LYS A 154 -8.54 16.53 -9.69
N LEU A 155 -7.44 16.70 -8.95
CA LEU A 155 -6.29 15.83 -9.02
C LEU A 155 -6.44 14.68 -8.03
N TYR A 156 -6.22 13.44 -8.50
CA TYR A 156 -6.23 12.24 -7.69
C TYR A 156 -4.90 11.49 -7.80
N ASN A 157 -4.46 10.96 -6.69
CA ASN A 157 -3.43 9.93 -6.64
C ASN A 157 -4.11 8.58 -6.90
N THR A 158 -3.66 7.83 -7.92
CA THR A 158 -4.37 6.66 -8.42
C THR A 158 -3.43 5.48 -8.62
N VAL A 159 -3.98 4.27 -8.65
CA VAL A 159 -3.36 3.11 -9.30
C VAL A 159 -4.10 2.87 -10.61
N TYR A 160 -3.32 2.69 -11.66
CA TYR A 160 -3.79 2.35 -13.01
C TYR A 160 -3.36 0.93 -13.37
N SER A 161 -4.26 0.16 -14.02
CA SER A 161 -3.93 -1.12 -14.65
C SER A 161 -4.11 -1.04 -16.16
N SER A 162 -3.09 -1.49 -16.90
CA SER A 162 -3.15 -1.53 -18.36
C SER A 162 -4.09 -2.61 -18.92
N LYS A 163 -4.48 -3.62 -18.14
CA LYS A 163 -5.29 -4.75 -18.58
C LYS A 163 -6.67 -4.32 -19.11
N TYR A 164 -7.37 -3.48 -18.34
CA TYR A 164 -8.70 -2.96 -18.68
C TYR A 164 -8.78 -1.44 -18.63
N GLY A 165 -7.68 -0.76 -18.31
CA GLY A 165 -7.69 0.68 -18.05
C GLY A 165 -8.34 1.05 -16.71
N ASP A 166 -8.45 0.09 -15.80
CA ASP A 166 -9.07 0.30 -14.49
C ASP A 166 -8.23 1.23 -13.62
N ILE A 167 -8.92 2.04 -12.81
CA ILE A 167 -8.32 3.02 -11.92
C ILE A 167 -8.90 2.86 -10.51
N TYR A 168 -8.00 2.84 -9.50
CA TYR A 168 -8.35 3.03 -8.11
C TYR A 168 -7.82 4.39 -7.65
N LYS A 169 -8.63 5.20 -6.95
CA LYS A 169 -8.26 6.51 -6.42
C LYS A 169 -7.95 6.43 -4.93
N LYS A 170 -6.80 6.96 -4.50
CA LYS A 170 -6.34 6.97 -3.09
C LYS A 170 -7.40 7.56 -2.17
N ARG A 171 -7.68 6.86 -1.09
CA ARG A 171 -8.76 7.21 -0.19
C ARG A 171 -8.31 7.97 1.06
N HIS A 172 -7.16 7.60 1.59
CA HIS A 172 -6.59 8.21 2.79
C HIS A 172 -5.35 9.00 2.42
N LEU A 173 -5.51 10.30 2.36
CA LEU A 173 -4.44 11.22 2.05
C LEU A 173 -3.57 11.48 3.27
N VAL A 174 -2.28 11.73 3.05
CA VAL A 174 -1.32 12.08 4.09
C VAL A 174 -1.58 13.53 4.51
N PRO A 175 -1.91 13.77 5.80
CA PRO A 175 -2.06 15.14 6.30
C PRO A 175 -0.77 15.93 6.13
N PHE A 176 -0.87 17.18 5.71
CA PHE A 176 0.22 18.12 5.43
C PHE A 176 1.12 17.76 4.22
N GLY A 177 1.05 16.55 3.70
CA GLY A 177 1.75 16.16 2.48
C GLY A 177 0.86 16.30 1.24
N GLU A 178 -0.31 15.65 1.25
CA GLU A 178 -1.24 15.62 0.12
C GLU A 178 -2.42 16.59 0.30
N TYR A 179 -2.73 17.02 1.51
CA TYR A 179 -3.74 18.04 1.81
C TYR A 179 -3.42 18.77 3.12
N ILE A 180 -3.90 20.01 3.24
CA ILE A 180 -3.78 20.82 4.46
C ILE A 180 -5.08 20.71 5.25
N PRO A 181 -5.10 20.06 6.44
CA PRO A 181 -6.30 19.99 7.25
C PRO A 181 -6.61 21.35 7.89
N PHE A 182 -7.89 21.73 7.90
CA PHE A 182 -8.48 22.90 8.58
C PHE A 182 -8.20 24.28 7.99
N PHE A 183 -7.07 24.54 7.33
CA PHE A 183 -6.63 25.90 6.98
C PHE A 183 -6.08 25.99 5.55
N SER A 184 -6.95 25.93 4.57
CA SER A 184 -6.55 26.17 3.17
C SER A 184 -5.92 27.56 2.93
N PHE A 185 -6.16 28.53 3.85
CA PHE A 185 -5.61 29.89 3.79
C PHE A 185 -4.13 29.98 4.24
N LEU A 186 -3.57 28.93 4.86
CA LEU A 186 -2.15 28.90 5.24
C LEU A 186 -1.22 28.60 4.06
N ARG A 187 -1.78 28.31 2.88
CA ARG A 187 -1.01 28.20 1.64
C ARG A 187 -0.37 29.56 1.31
N GLY A 188 0.89 29.54 0.94
CA GLY A 188 1.67 30.75 0.67
C GLY A 188 2.23 31.46 1.91
N LEU A 189 1.93 30.98 3.15
CA LEU A 189 2.52 31.50 4.37
C LEU A 189 3.78 30.76 4.80
N VAL A 190 3.98 29.53 4.34
CA VAL A 190 5.16 28.71 4.63
C VAL A 190 5.48 27.89 3.39
N ASP A 191 6.67 28.03 2.84
CA ASP A 191 7.16 27.33 1.63
C ASP A 191 7.01 25.81 1.72
N PHE A 192 7.03 25.24 2.91
CA PHE A 192 6.79 23.83 3.18
C PHE A 192 5.40 23.34 2.75
N PHE A 193 4.39 24.23 2.69
CA PHE A 193 3.02 23.89 2.29
C PHE A 193 2.74 24.09 0.80
N ASP A 194 3.70 24.63 0.05
CA ASP A 194 3.59 24.87 -1.39
C ASP A 194 4.14 23.71 -2.23
N LEU A 195 4.16 22.50 -1.67
CA LEU A 195 4.49 21.30 -2.45
C LEU A 195 3.52 21.16 -3.63
N PRO A 196 3.99 20.81 -4.84
CA PRO A 196 3.17 20.68 -6.05
C PRO A 196 1.95 19.76 -5.88
N MET A 197 1.98 18.91 -4.85
CA MET A 197 0.98 17.86 -4.56
C MET A 197 0.03 18.19 -3.42
N SER A 198 0.03 19.39 -2.86
CA SER A 198 -0.79 19.73 -1.69
C SER A 198 -2.28 19.94 -2.00
N ASN A 199 -2.77 19.51 -3.17
CA ASN A 199 -4.15 19.70 -3.65
C ASN A 199 -4.80 18.42 -4.17
N VAL A 200 -4.45 17.28 -3.58
CA VAL A 200 -5.00 15.99 -3.98
C VAL A 200 -6.39 15.80 -3.35
N GLU A 201 -7.33 15.31 -4.16
CA GLU A 201 -8.68 14.96 -3.69
C GLU A 201 -8.76 13.50 -3.24
N LYS A 202 -9.66 13.27 -2.27
CA LYS A 202 -9.92 11.91 -1.75
C LYS A 202 -10.73 11.10 -2.74
N GLY A 203 -10.31 9.89 -3.01
CA GLY A 203 -11.09 8.93 -3.76
C GLY A 203 -12.42 8.56 -3.08
N PRO A 204 -13.41 8.07 -3.85
CA PRO A 204 -14.72 7.67 -3.35
C PRO A 204 -14.63 6.61 -2.25
N LYS A 205 -15.61 6.60 -1.33
CA LYS A 205 -15.67 5.61 -0.23
C LYS A 205 -15.88 4.18 -0.73
N SER A 206 -16.55 3.99 -1.85
CA SER A 206 -16.79 2.71 -2.48
C SER A 206 -16.18 2.73 -3.87
N GLN A 207 -15.23 1.86 -4.10
CA GLN A 207 -14.58 1.65 -5.39
C GLN A 207 -14.46 0.15 -5.62
N LEU A 208 -14.48 -0.26 -6.87
CA LEU A 208 -14.17 -1.63 -7.24
C LEU A 208 -12.65 -1.86 -7.20
N ASN A 209 -12.25 -3.08 -7.01
CA ASN A 209 -10.87 -3.48 -7.23
C ASN A 209 -10.54 -3.38 -8.71
N ILE A 210 -9.29 -3.05 -9.05
CA ILE A 210 -8.83 -3.10 -10.43
C ILE A 210 -8.83 -4.55 -10.92
N ASP A 211 -8.95 -4.73 -12.23
CA ASP A 211 -8.94 -6.05 -12.89
C ASP A 211 -9.97 -7.05 -12.35
N SER A 212 -11.06 -6.53 -11.80
CA SER A 212 -12.19 -7.36 -11.37
C SER A 212 -12.76 -8.18 -12.52
N VAL A 213 -13.36 -9.32 -12.21
CA VAL A 213 -14.05 -10.16 -13.18
C VAL A 213 -15.06 -9.32 -13.96
N ARG A 214 -15.11 -9.45 -15.27
CA ARG A 214 -16.09 -8.76 -16.12
C ARG A 214 -17.33 -9.64 -16.29
N ASN A 215 -18.51 -9.01 -16.24
CA ASN A 215 -19.78 -9.66 -16.62
C ASN A 215 -19.85 -9.82 -18.14
N ASP A 216 -20.86 -10.54 -18.64
CA ASP A 216 -21.09 -10.75 -20.08
C ASP A 216 -21.19 -9.43 -20.86
N ASP A 217 -21.65 -8.37 -20.25
CA ASP A 217 -21.71 -7.00 -20.82
C ASP A 217 -20.36 -6.25 -20.79
N GLY A 218 -19.29 -6.88 -20.31
CA GLY A 218 -17.96 -6.26 -20.16
C GLY A 218 -17.81 -5.33 -18.94
N ASN A 219 -18.86 -5.17 -18.12
CA ASN A 219 -18.81 -4.32 -16.93
C ASN A 219 -18.09 -5.01 -15.75
N PRO A 220 -17.30 -4.27 -14.95
CA PRO A 220 -16.62 -4.85 -13.81
C PRO A 220 -17.63 -5.32 -12.74
N SER A 221 -17.42 -6.52 -12.23
CA SER A 221 -18.17 -7.09 -11.13
C SER A 221 -17.54 -6.73 -9.78
N LYS A 222 -18.20 -7.09 -8.68
CA LYS A 222 -17.61 -6.98 -7.33
C LYS A 222 -16.74 -8.19 -6.98
N LEU A 223 -16.56 -9.15 -7.88
CA LEU A 223 -15.85 -10.39 -7.63
C LEU A 223 -14.45 -10.36 -8.22
N GLY A 224 -13.52 -10.92 -7.48
CA GLY A 224 -12.12 -11.00 -7.89
C GLY A 224 -11.43 -9.63 -7.91
N GLY A 225 -10.42 -9.51 -8.76
CA GLY A 225 -9.62 -8.30 -8.91
C GLY A 225 -8.49 -8.19 -7.91
N ILE A 226 -7.80 -7.07 -8.00
CA ILE A 226 -6.60 -6.77 -7.21
C ILE A 226 -6.91 -5.58 -6.30
N ALA A 227 -6.73 -5.77 -4.99
CA ALA A 227 -6.84 -4.67 -4.04
C ALA A 227 -5.58 -3.82 -4.09
N THR A 228 -5.74 -2.50 -4.23
CA THR A 228 -4.61 -1.59 -4.46
C THR A 228 -4.56 -0.45 -3.44
N PRO A 229 -4.27 -0.73 -2.16
CA PRO A 229 -4.04 0.33 -1.19
C PRO A 229 -2.79 1.14 -1.58
N ILE A 230 -2.93 2.45 -1.73
CA ILE A 230 -1.85 3.36 -2.11
C ILE A 230 -1.17 3.89 -0.87
N CYS A 231 0.14 3.62 -0.70
CA CYS A 231 0.99 4.19 0.33
C CYS A 231 0.29 4.22 1.70
N PHE A 232 -0.06 5.37 2.21
CA PHE A 232 -0.72 5.57 3.50
C PHE A 232 -2.07 4.85 3.67
N ASP A 233 -2.78 4.49 2.58
CA ASP A 233 -4.01 3.68 2.66
C ASP A 233 -3.79 2.36 3.41
N ILE A 234 -2.60 1.76 3.30
CA ILE A 234 -2.27 0.47 3.93
C ILE A 234 -2.37 0.52 5.46
N ALA A 235 -2.21 1.70 6.06
CA ALA A 235 -2.32 1.88 7.51
C ALA A 235 -3.77 1.70 8.00
N PHE A 236 -4.78 1.91 7.13
CA PHE A 236 -6.19 1.88 7.48
C PHE A 236 -6.81 0.49 7.33
N GLY A 237 -6.63 -0.39 8.31
CA GLY A 237 -7.05 -1.78 8.27
C GLY A 237 -8.51 -2.02 7.84
N ASN A 238 -9.44 -1.15 8.24
CA ASN A 238 -10.85 -1.27 7.82
C ASN A 238 -11.05 -1.01 6.31
N THR A 239 -10.26 -0.13 5.72
CA THR A 239 -10.30 0.14 4.28
C THR A 239 -9.70 -1.03 3.53
N VAL A 240 -8.52 -1.48 3.93
CA VAL A 240 -7.84 -2.64 3.34
C VAL A 240 -8.72 -3.90 3.42
N ARG A 241 -9.34 -4.16 4.57
CA ARG A 241 -10.28 -5.29 4.73
C ARG A 241 -11.47 -5.22 3.78
N LYS A 242 -12.02 -4.02 3.53
CA LYS A 242 -13.14 -3.87 2.59
C LYS A 242 -12.72 -4.17 1.15
N MET A 243 -11.53 -3.74 0.74
CA MET A 243 -10.96 -4.05 -0.57
C MET A 243 -10.73 -5.56 -0.73
N ASN A 244 -10.30 -6.23 0.34
CA ASN A 244 -9.93 -7.64 0.30
C ASN A 244 -11.09 -8.62 0.44
N LYS A 245 -12.32 -8.17 0.60
CA LYS A 245 -13.49 -9.07 0.64
C LYS A 245 -13.63 -9.93 -0.61
N SER A 246 -13.17 -9.43 -1.74
CA SER A 246 -13.30 -10.08 -3.05
C SER A 246 -12.01 -10.05 -3.86
N SER A 247 -10.88 -9.64 -3.28
CA SER A 247 -9.60 -9.59 -4.00
C SER A 247 -8.94 -10.96 -4.05
N LEU A 248 -8.13 -11.17 -5.08
CA LEU A 248 -7.24 -12.31 -5.22
C LEU A 248 -5.97 -12.11 -4.40
N PHE A 249 -5.36 -10.94 -4.53
CA PHE A 249 -4.17 -10.49 -3.81
C PHE A 249 -4.17 -8.96 -3.73
N MET A 250 -3.14 -8.40 -3.10
CA MET A 250 -2.95 -6.96 -2.99
C MET A 250 -1.73 -6.48 -3.78
N ILE A 251 -1.81 -5.30 -4.37
CA ILE A 251 -0.65 -4.52 -4.83
C ILE A 251 -0.62 -3.23 -4.02
N ASN A 252 0.48 -3.00 -3.29
CA ASN A 252 0.70 -1.77 -2.54
C ASN A 252 1.79 -0.95 -3.22
N VAL A 253 1.41 0.12 -3.87
CA VAL A 253 2.35 1.09 -4.44
C VAL A 253 2.63 2.20 -3.43
N SER A 254 3.88 2.62 -3.31
CA SER A 254 4.29 3.59 -2.30
C SER A 254 5.45 4.48 -2.78
N ASN A 255 5.54 5.66 -2.17
CA ASN A 255 6.74 6.50 -2.26
C ASN A 255 7.27 6.76 -0.85
N ASP A 256 8.27 5.98 -0.44
CA ASP A 256 8.86 6.04 0.90
C ASP A 256 10.05 7.02 0.98
N THR A 257 10.41 7.68 -0.10
CA THR A 257 11.50 8.69 -0.16
C THR A 257 11.30 9.80 0.88
N TRP A 258 10.03 10.15 1.18
CA TRP A 258 9.67 11.14 2.19
C TRP A 258 10.17 10.84 3.60
N PHE A 259 10.42 9.58 3.91
CA PHE A 259 10.92 9.17 5.23
C PHE A 259 12.44 9.33 5.36
N GLY A 260 13.17 9.51 4.26
CA GLY A 260 14.61 9.58 4.23
C GLY A 260 15.24 8.38 4.94
N ARG A 261 16.29 8.62 5.74
CA ARG A 261 17.03 7.58 6.47
C ARG A 261 16.40 7.21 7.83
N SER A 262 15.12 7.53 8.05
CA SER A 262 14.45 7.21 9.30
C SER A 262 13.99 5.75 9.37
N ILE A 263 13.40 5.36 10.51
CA ILE A 263 12.73 4.06 10.69
C ILE A 263 11.41 3.96 9.88
N GLY A 264 10.96 5.05 9.26
CA GLY A 264 9.67 5.13 8.55
C GLY A 264 9.44 4.04 7.51
N PRO A 265 10.36 3.80 6.56
CA PRO A 265 10.21 2.75 5.55
C PRO A 265 10.05 1.34 6.15
N HIS A 266 10.84 1.01 7.18
CA HIS A 266 10.72 -0.26 7.91
C HIS A 266 9.34 -0.41 8.59
N HIS A 267 8.88 0.66 9.23
CA HIS A 267 7.58 0.66 9.88
C HIS A 267 6.43 0.51 8.86
N HIS A 268 6.55 1.17 7.72
CA HIS A 268 5.59 1.06 6.63
C HIS A 268 5.53 -0.37 6.05
N LEU A 269 6.69 -1.01 5.85
CA LEU A 269 6.75 -2.43 5.47
C LEU A 269 6.10 -3.32 6.53
N SER A 270 6.37 -3.08 7.82
CA SER A 270 5.77 -3.84 8.93
C SER A 270 4.24 -3.73 8.92
N ILE A 271 3.69 -2.55 8.65
CA ILE A 271 2.25 -2.37 8.50
C ILE A 271 1.72 -3.20 7.32
N ALA A 272 2.41 -3.20 6.16
CA ALA A 272 2.01 -4.01 5.02
C ALA A 272 1.99 -5.51 5.35
N ARG A 273 3.01 -6.01 6.07
CA ARG A 273 3.08 -7.40 6.55
C ARG A 273 1.90 -7.77 7.46
N ILE A 274 1.55 -6.89 8.39
CA ILE A 274 0.37 -7.07 9.25
C ILE A 274 -0.91 -7.13 8.40
N ARG A 275 -1.03 -6.29 7.37
CA ARG A 275 -2.21 -6.34 6.47
C ARG A 275 -2.28 -7.63 5.66
N ALA A 276 -1.14 -8.21 5.27
CA ALA A 276 -1.12 -9.52 4.64
C ALA A 276 -1.74 -10.58 5.56
N ILE A 277 -1.33 -10.63 6.82
CA ILE A 277 -1.84 -11.56 7.84
C ILE A 277 -3.34 -11.32 8.09
N GLU A 278 -3.75 -10.08 8.40
CA GLU A 278 -5.14 -9.73 8.73
C GLU A 278 -6.16 -10.08 7.63
N ASN A 279 -5.72 -10.10 6.38
CA ASN A 279 -6.59 -10.33 5.25
C ASN A 279 -6.37 -11.71 4.60
N ASN A 280 -5.39 -12.47 5.08
CA ASN A 280 -4.96 -13.73 4.48
C ASN A 280 -4.76 -13.57 2.96
N ARG A 281 -3.94 -12.58 2.55
CA ARG A 281 -3.67 -12.24 1.16
C ARG A 281 -2.20 -11.89 0.94
N TRP A 282 -1.67 -12.37 -0.17
CA TRP A 282 -0.36 -11.98 -0.67
C TRP A 282 -0.33 -10.50 -1.03
N ILE A 283 0.81 -9.85 -0.81
CA ILE A 283 1.04 -8.46 -1.19
C ILE A 283 2.27 -8.37 -2.09
N ILE A 284 2.11 -7.73 -3.23
CA ILE A 284 3.19 -7.23 -4.06
C ILE A 284 3.36 -5.75 -3.70
N ARG A 285 4.47 -5.40 -3.08
CA ARG A 285 4.76 -4.02 -2.68
C ARG A 285 5.83 -3.42 -3.58
N ALA A 286 5.51 -2.34 -4.28
CA ALA A 286 6.44 -1.53 -5.05
C ALA A 286 6.62 -0.17 -4.39
N ALA A 287 7.81 0.15 -3.98
CA ALA A 287 8.16 1.43 -3.35
C ALA A 287 9.18 2.19 -4.19
N ASN A 288 8.96 3.50 -4.38
CA ASN A 288 10.01 4.37 -4.89
C ASN A 288 10.93 4.73 -3.73
N ASP A 289 12.09 4.13 -3.69
CA ASP A 289 12.93 4.12 -2.50
C ASP A 289 12.26 3.44 -1.29
N GLY A 290 13.02 2.97 -0.31
CA GLY A 290 12.49 2.15 0.79
C GLY A 290 12.50 0.66 0.46
N TYR A 291 11.44 -0.08 0.84
CA TYR A 291 11.38 -1.54 0.71
C TYR A 291 10.29 -1.99 -0.25
N SER A 292 10.71 -2.47 -1.42
CA SER A 292 9.88 -3.27 -2.31
C SER A 292 9.94 -4.72 -1.86
N ALA A 293 8.84 -5.47 -1.91
CA ALA A 293 8.83 -6.85 -1.42
C ALA A 293 7.63 -7.64 -1.95
N ILE A 294 7.79 -8.96 -2.01
CA ILE A 294 6.69 -9.93 -2.11
C ILE A 294 6.45 -10.50 -0.71
N ILE A 295 5.25 -10.31 -0.19
CA ILE A 295 4.85 -10.66 1.18
C ILE A 295 3.78 -11.74 1.10
N ALA A 296 4.04 -12.89 1.72
CA ALA A 296 3.07 -13.96 1.83
C ALA A 296 1.91 -13.60 2.78
N ASN A 297 0.81 -14.33 2.68
CA ASN A 297 -0.40 -14.12 3.48
C ASN A 297 -0.18 -14.28 5.00
N ASN A 298 0.88 -14.96 5.43
CA ASN A 298 1.30 -15.04 6.83
C ASN A 298 2.28 -13.92 7.26
N GLY A 299 2.52 -12.93 6.39
CA GLY A 299 3.42 -11.81 6.66
C GLY A 299 4.91 -12.07 6.42
N THR A 300 5.27 -13.27 5.98
CA THR A 300 6.67 -13.59 5.62
C THR A 300 7.06 -12.84 4.34
N ILE A 301 8.25 -12.27 4.32
CA ILE A 301 8.82 -11.70 3.11
C ILE A 301 9.47 -12.84 2.32
N VAL A 302 8.99 -13.03 1.10
CA VAL A 302 9.47 -14.11 0.20
C VAL A 302 10.59 -13.61 -0.70
N ASP A 303 10.49 -12.35 -1.13
CA ASP A 303 11.48 -11.70 -1.99
C ASP A 303 11.51 -10.20 -1.72
N TYR A 304 12.67 -9.54 -2.02
CA TYR A 304 12.93 -8.11 -1.83
C TYR A 304 13.17 -7.41 -3.15
#